data_87e623df1eb555c5fb26efd799f12173
#
_entry.id   87e623df1eb555c5fb26efd799f12173
#
_cell.length_a   1.000
_cell.length_b   1.000
_cell.length_c   1.000
_cell.angle_alpha   90.00
_cell.angle_beta   90.00
_cell.angle_gamma   90.00
#
_symmetry.space_group_name_H-M   'P 1'
#
loop_
_entity.id
_entity.type
_entity.pdbx_description
1 polymer ?
#
loop_
_entity_poly.entity_id
_entity_poly.type
_entity_poly.pdbx_seq_one_letter_code
_entity_poly.pdbx_strand_id
1 'polypeptide(L)'
;MNALLEVRGARKSFGGVHAVDGVSLSLAPGEVLAVLGHNGAGKSTLMQMLAGALPFDGGELLLNGSPAKFASPADSRAAGIETIHQKLALADNLDSVANLFLGRELRTRFGLLDDAAMRAAAVPLFARLNPNFKNIAEPVQSLSGGQRQVVAIARALQFKARVLIMDEPCAALGPSETAMVHDLIRRLAAEGVGILLVTHDMPDVFALSNRLMVMKNGRLVGVTQTAAVTENEVLAMIIAGKAPAAPL
;
A
#
# COMPACT_ATOMS: atom_id res chain seq x y z
N MET A 1 9.26 -14.91 13.65
CA MET A 1 8.12 -14.99 12.71
C MET A 1 8.67 -14.81 11.30
N ASN A 2 8.23 -15.63 10.34
CA ASN A 2 8.69 -15.46 8.96
C ASN A 2 8.10 -14.19 8.38
N ALA A 3 8.93 -13.37 7.74
CA ALA A 3 8.47 -12.15 7.05
C ALA A 3 7.57 -12.54 5.87
N LEU A 4 6.48 -11.78 5.68
CA LEU A 4 5.60 -11.89 4.51
C LEU A 4 6.30 -11.37 3.26
N LEU A 5 7.00 -10.24 3.41
CA LEU A 5 7.81 -9.61 2.38
C LEU A 5 9.15 -9.20 3.00
N GLU A 6 10.25 -9.48 2.31
CA GLU A 6 11.59 -9.06 2.72
C GLU A 6 12.35 -8.51 1.52
N VAL A 7 13.02 -7.40 1.71
CA VAL A 7 13.90 -6.77 0.72
C VAL A 7 15.29 -6.72 1.30
N ARG A 8 16.29 -7.16 0.56
CA ARG A 8 17.69 -7.17 0.97
C ARG A 8 18.53 -6.38 -0.01
N GLY A 9 19.09 -5.28 0.46
CA GLY A 9 20.05 -4.48 -0.27
C GLY A 9 19.55 -3.93 -1.61
N ALA A 10 18.27 -3.55 -1.70
CA ALA A 10 17.66 -3.04 -2.92
C ALA A 10 18.42 -1.86 -3.49
N ARG A 11 18.68 -1.87 -4.81
CA ARG A 11 19.35 -0.80 -5.55
C ARG A 11 18.58 -0.43 -6.79
N LYS A 12 18.51 0.87 -7.07
CA LYS A 12 17.98 1.43 -8.31
C LYS A 12 18.66 2.75 -8.63
N SER A 13 19.14 2.86 -9.86
CA SER A 13 19.80 4.05 -10.36
C SER A 13 19.16 4.54 -11.65
N PHE A 14 19.14 5.84 -11.84
CA PHE A 14 18.73 6.51 -13.07
C PHE A 14 19.85 7.44 -13.53
N GLY A 15 20.56 7.06 -14.57
CA GLY A 15 21.78 7.77 -14.95
C GLY A 15 22.80 7.77 -13.80
N GLY A 16 23.25 8.96 -13.38
CA GLY A 16 24.18 9.12 -12.25
C GLY A 16 23.53 9.21 -10.87
N VAL A 17 22.19 9.09 -10.76
CA VAL A 17 21.45 9.25 -9.49
C VAL A 17 21.08 7.89 -8.92
N HIS A 18 21.56 7.58 -7.70
CA HIS A 18 21.15 6.42 -6.93
C HIS A 18 19.82 6.72 -6.20
N ALA A 19 18.70 6.40 -6.84
CA ALA A 19 17.37 6.66 -6.25
C ALA A 19 17.04 5.72 -5.08
N VAL A 20 17.59 4.49 -5.11
CA VAL A 20 17.58 3.54 -3.97
C VAL A 20 18.97 2.91 -3.91
N ASP A 21 19.62 2.95 -2.75
CA ASP A 21 20.98 2.49 -2.54
C ASP A 21 21.13 1.63 -1.29
N GLY A 22 21.05 0.31 -1.50
CA GLY A 22 21.25 -0.69 -0.46
C GLY A 22 20.13 -0.76 0.60
N VAL A 23 18.88 -0.43 0.24
CA VAL A 23 17.74 -0.43 1.18
C VAL A 23 17.29 -1.84 1.49
N SER A 24 17.17 -2.13 2.79
CA SER A 24 16.60 -3.39 3.29
C SER A 24 15.39 -3.11 4.18
N LEU A 25 14.36 -3.93 4.07
CA LEU A 25 13.17 -3.88 4.91
C LEU A 25 12.56 -5.27 5.06
N SER A 26 11.78 -5.45 6.10
CA SER A 26 10.93 -6.63 6.29
C SER A 26 9.54 -6.20 6.71
N LEU A 27 8.53 -6.93 6.26
CA LEU A 27 7.13 -6.74 6.61
C LEU A 27 6.55 -8.08 7.08
N ALA A 28 6.01 -8.11 8.29
CA ALA A 28 5.36 -9.29 8.83
C ALA A 28 3.88 -9.37 8.39
N PRO A 29 3.23 -10.55 8.46
CA PRO A 29 1.78 -10.64 8.32
C PRO A 29 1.08 -9.76 9.37
N GLY A 30 0.10 -8.95 8.94
CA GLY A 30 -0.65 -8.06 9.83
C GLY A 30 0.11 -6.84 10.33
N GLU A 31 1.30 -6.60 9.84
CA GLU A 31 2.09 -5.42 10.20
C GLU A 31 1.74 -4.24 9.29
N VAL A 32 1.67 -3.05 9.88
CA VAL A 32 1.69 -1.77 9.17
C VAL A 32 3.06 -1.14 9.37
N LEU A 33 3.86 -1.07 8.30
CA LEU A 33 5.16 -0.42 8.26
C LEU A 33 5.03 0.93 7.55
N ALA A 34 5.19 2.02 8.29
CA ALA A 34 5.22 3.35 7.69
C ALA A 34 6.57 3.60 6.99
N VAL A 35 6.51 4.17 5.78
CA VAL A 35 7.69 4.52 4.96
C VAL A 35 7.76 6.03 4.82
N LEU A 36 8.69 6.64 5.53
CA LEU A 36 8.84 8.08 5.70
C LEU A 36 10.09 8.62 5.01
N GLY A 37 10.10 9.93 4.81
CA GLY A 37 11.25 10.66 4.24
C GLY A 37 10.77 11.86 3.41
N HIS A 38 11.66 12.80 3.15
CA HIS A 38 11.36 13.98 2.32
C HIS A 38 11.04 13.60 0.85
N ASN A 39 10.56 14.57 0.07
CA ASN A 39 10.38 14.39 -1.36
C ASN A 39 11.75 14.12 -2.03
N GLY A 40 11.80 13.11 -2.91
CA GLY A 40 13.06 12.65 -3.51
C GLY A 40 13.89 11.70 -2.62
N ALA A 41 13.40 11.28 -1.44
CA ALA A 41 14.13 10.32 -0.59
C ALA A 41 14.24 8.90 -1.18
N GLY A 42 13.52 8.59 -2.27
CA GLY A 42 13.53 7.28 -2.91
C GLY A 42 12.32 6.39 -2.58
N LYS A 43 11.36 6.86 -1.76
CA LYS A 43 10.18 6.09 -1.35
C LYS A 43 9.38 5.56 -2.53
N SER A 44 8.94 6.45 -3.43
CA SER A 44 8.13 6.07 -4.58
C SER A 44 8.89 5.13 -5.53
N THR A 45 10.20 5.30 -5.69
CA THR A 45 11.03 4.39 -6.47
C THR A 45 11.04 3.00 -5.84
N LEU A 46 11.25 2.90 -4.52
CA LEU A 46 11.21 1.63 -3.79
C LEU A 46 9.83 0.96 -3.93
N MET A 47 8.74 1.71 -3.77
CA MET A 47 7.38 1.18 -3.93
C MET A 47 7.13 0.68 -5.36
N GLN A 48 7.59 1.41 -6.38
CA GLN A 48 7.50 1.00 -7.79
C GLN A 48 8.30 -0.27 -8.08
N MET A 49 9.46 -0.46 -7.41
CA MET A 49 10.24 -1.71 -7.51
C MET A 49 9.45 -2.88 -6.93
N LEU A 50 8.83 -2.71 -5.75
CA LEU A 50 8.01 -3.74 -5.11
C LEU A 50 6.74 -4.04 -5.91
N ALA A 51 6.15 -3.02 -6.53
CA ALA A 51 5.00 -3.15 -7.41
C ALA A 51 5.32 -3.76 -8.79
N GLY A 52 6.60 -4.07 -9.08
CA GLY A 52 7.02 -4.62 -10.38
C GLY A 52 6.99 -3.62 -11.54
N ALA A 53 6.82 -2.33 -11.25
CA ALA A 53 6.87 -1.26 -12.25
C ALA A 53 8.31 -0.88 -12.63
N LEU A 54 9.26 -1.11 -11.73
CA LEU A 54 10.70 -0.90 -11.96
C LEU A 54 11.48 -2.16 -11.56
N PRO A 55 12.43 -2.61 -12.39
CA PRO A 55 13.30 -3.71 -12.02
C PRO A 55 14.33 -3.27 -10.98
N PHE A 56 14.74 -4.21 -10.13
CA PHE A 56 15.89 -4.04 -9.24
C PHE A 56 17.18 -4.03 -10.07
N ASP A 57 18.09 -3.08 -9.83
CA ASP A 57 19.44 -3.11 -10.37
C ASP A 57 20.39 -3.94 -9.49
N GLY A 58 20.01 -4.15 -8.23
CA GLY A 58 20.71 -5.01 -7.28
C GLY A 58 19.88 -5.28 -6.03
N GLY A 59 20.30 -6.26 -5.25
CA GLY A 59 19.55 -6.76 -4.12
C GLY A 59 18.53 -7.83 -4.50
N GLU A 60 17.72 -8.25 -3.53
CA GLU A 60 16.71 -9.30 -3.73
C GLU A 60 15.41 -8.99 -3.00
N LEU A 61 14.32 -9.51 -3.54
CA LEU A 61 13.00 -9.52 -2.95
C LEU A 61 12.62 -10.96 -2.62
N LEU A 62 12.15 -11.19 -1.40
CA LEU A 62 11.60 -12.48 -0.99
C LEU A 62 10.14 -12.30 -0.56
N LEU A 63 9.30 -13.25 -0.96
CA LEU A 63 7.92 -13.39 -0.49
C LEU A 63 7.79 -14.73 0.26
N ASN A 64 7.36 -14.66 1.51
CA ASN A 64 7.29 -15.84 2.39
C ASN A 64 8.61 -16.64 2.43
N GLY A 65 9.75 -15.94 2.40
CA GLY A 65 11.07 -16.53 2.41
C GLY A 65 11.57 -17.08 1.05
N SER A 66 10.75 -17.03 0.00
CA SER A 66 11.13 -17.48 -1.35
C SER A 66 11.49 -16.29 -2.25
N PRO A 67 12.60 -16.36 -3.02
CA PRO A 67 12.96 -15.30 -3.96
C PRO A 67 11.84 -15.02 -4.96
N ALA A 68 11.55 -13.73 -5.19
CA ALA A 68 10.57 -13.26 -6.14
C ALA A 68 11.20 -12.25 -7.10
N LYS A 69 10.85 -12.35 -8.38
CA LYS A 69 11.24 -11.38 -9.41
C LYS A 69 10.02 -11.04 -10.24
N PHE A 70 9.80 -9.76 -10.46
CA PHE A 70 8.69 -9.25 -11.27
C PHE A 70 9.22 -8.58 -12.52
N ALA A 71 8.71 -9.00 -13.68
CA ALA A 71 8.97 -8.37 -14.96
C ALA A 71 7.93 -7.26 -15.24
N SER A 72 6.80 -7.29 -14.54
CA SER A 72 5.69 -6.37 -14.73
C SER A 72 4.86 -6.19 -13.44
N PRO A 73 4.04 -5.14 -13.35
CA PRO A 73 3.07 -4.99 -12.27
C PRO A 73 2.05 -6.14 -12.21
N ALA A 74 1.80 -6.83 -13.32
CA ALA A 74 0.92 -7.99 -13.34
C ALA A 74 1.49 -9.15 -12.53
N ASP A 75 2.81 -9.36 -12.58
CA ASP A 75 3.49 -10.42 -11.83
C ASP A 75 3.45 -10.13 -10.31
N SER A 76 3.70 -8.89 -9.92
CA SER A 76 3.60 -8.45 -8.53
C SER A 76 2.19 -8.67 -7.98
N ARG A 77 1.17 -8.29 -8.75
CA ARG A 77 -0.23 -8.52 -8.41
C ARG A 77 -0.57 -10.01 -8.30
N ALA A 78 -0.11 -10.82 -9.25
CA ALA A 78 -0.30 -12.27 -9.20
C ALA A 78 0.36 -12.91 -7.97
N ALA A 79 1.45 -12.33 -7.47
CA ALA A 79 2.13 -12.73 -6.24
C ALA A 79 1.43 -12.20 -4.97
N GLY A 80 0.37 -11.40 -5.09
CA GLY A 80 -0.42 -10.87 -3.98
C GLY A 80 0.08 -9.54 -3.43
N ILE A 81 0.85 -8.75 -4.20
CA ILE A 81 1.21 -7.37 -3.86
C ILE A 81 0.35 -6.43 -4.70
N GLU A 82 -0.47 -5.63 -4.07
CA GLU A 82 -1.30 -4.61 -4.74
C GLU A 82 -0.91 -3.21 -4.26
N THR A 83 -1.08 -2.23 -5.15
CA THR A 83 -0.75 -0.84 -4.85
C THR A 83 -2.00 0.03 -4.97
N ILE A 84 -2.24 0.82 -3.93
CA ILE A 84 -3.26 1.85 -3.89
C ILE A 84 -2.53 3.18 -3.97
N HIS A 85 -2.64 3.83 -5.10
CA HIS A 85 -1.99 5.11 -5.37
C HIS A 85 -2.80 6.26 -4.79
N GLN A 86 -2.15 7.37 -4.52
CA GLN A 86 -2.79 8.63 -4.10
C GLN A 86 -3.90 9.04 -5.07
N LYS A 87 -3.67 8.92 -6.39
CA LYS A 87 -4.73 8.97 -7.39
C LYS A 87 -5.28 7.56 -7.58
N LEU A 88 -6.47 7.27 -7.09
CA LEU A 88 -7.04 5.92 -6.95
C LEU A 88 -7.19 5.14 -8.25
N ALA A 89 -6.97 5.78 -9.41
CA ALA A 89 -7.09 5.19 -10.74
C ALA A 89 -8.43 4.45 -10.91
N LEU A 90 -9.52 5.08 -10.46
CA LEU A 90 -10.89 4.64 -10.66
C LEU A 90 -11.45 5.29 -11.92
N ALA A 91 -12.30 4.57 -12.64
CA ALA A 91 -13.06 5.10 -13.76
C ALA A 91 -14.31 5.82 -13.21
N ASP A 92 -14.30 7.14 -13.25
CA ASP A 92 -15.29 7.99 -12.58
C ASP A 92 -16.73 7.75 -13.07
N ASN A 93 -16.89 7.39 -14.35
CA ASN A 93 -18.18 7.13 -14.98
C ASN A 93 -18.71 5.71 -14.78
N LEU A 94 -17.94 4.80 -14.21
CA LEU A 94 -18.35 3.44 -13.90
C LEU A 94 -18.79 3.30 -12.45
N ASP A 95 -19.67 2.34 -12.19
CA ASP A 95 -20.07 1.99 -10.83
C ASP A 95 -18.95 1.27 -10.04
N SER A 96 -19.19 1.02 -8.75
CA SER A 96 -18.21 0.39 -7.88
C SER A 96 -17.91 -1.05 -8.28
N VAL A 97 -18.88 -1.78 -8.82
CA VAL A 97 -18.70 -3.19 -9.26
C VAL A 97 -17.84 -3.24 -10.51
N ALA A 98 -18.12 -2.40 -11.51
CA ALA A 98 -17.32 -2.31 -12.72
C ALA A 98 -15.87 -1.88 -12.42
N ASN A 99 -15.67 -0.91 -11.50
CA ASN A 99 -14.35 -0.51 -11.05
C ASN A 99 -13.58 -1.64 -10.33
N LEU A 100 -14.29 -2.47 -9.56
CA LEU A 100 -13.69 -3.61 -8.85
C LEU A 100 -13.06 -4.62 -9.82
N PHE A 101 -13.73 -4.89 -10.92
CA PHE A 101 -13.32 -5.88 -11.91
C PHE A 101 -12.63 -5.30 -13.15
N LEU A 102 -12.41 -3.99 -13.19
CA LEU A 102 -11.84 -3.31 -14.36
C LEU A 102 -10.53 -3.95 -14.84
N GLY A 103 -10.51 -4.44 -16.08
CA GLY A 103 -9.40 -5.18 -16.68
C GLY A 103 -9.27 -6.63 -16.23
N ARG A 104 -10.21 -7.14 -15.41
CA ARG A 104 -10.26 -8.52 -14.89
C ARG A 104 -11.72 -8.98 -14.80
N GLU A 105 -12.53 -8.57 -15.76
CA GLU A 105 -13.97 -8.80 -15.77
C GLU A 105 -14.29 -10.32 -15.82
N LEU A 106 -15.28 -10.72 -15.03
CA LEU A 106 -15.81 -12.07 -15.13
C LEU A 106 -16.61 -12.20 -16.44
N ARG A 107 -16.47 -13.35 -17.12
CA ARG A 107 -17.12 -13.61 -18.39
C ARG A 107 -17.96 -14.88 -18.33
N THR A 108 -19.10 -14.85 -19.00
CA THR A 108 -19.91 -16.02 -19.23
C THR A 108 -19.19 -17.01 -20.16
N ARG A 109 -19.73 -18.23 -20.29
CA ARG A 109 -19.22 -19.24 -21.23
C ARG A 109 -19.20 -18.79 -22.69
N PHE A 110 -19.94 -17.74 -23.03
CA PHE A 110 -20.01 -17.16 -24.37
C PHE A 110 -19.09 -15.93 -24.54
N GLY A 111 -18.26 -15.61 -23.54
CA GLY A 111 -17.32 -14.49 -23.60
C GLY A 111 -17.93 -13.11 -23.29
N LEU A 112 -19.23 -13.01 -23.02
CA LEU A 112 -19.89 -11.78 -22.60
C LEU A 112 -19.57 -11.46 -21.13
N LEU A 113 -19.71 -10.19 -20.73
CA LEU A 113 -19.57 -9.81 -19.32
C LEU A 113 -20.62 -10.52 -18.47
N ASP A 114 -20.20 -11.03 -17.31
CA ASP A 114 -21.08 -11.65 -16.32
C ASP A 114 -21.32 -10.69 -15.16
N ASP A 115 -22.16 -9.68 -15.39
CA ASP A 115 -22.50 -8.66 -14.40
C ASP A 115 -23.14 -9.25 -13.15
N ALA A 116 -23.90 -10.33 -13.28
CA ALA A 116 -24.52 -11.00 -12.15
C ALA A 116 -23.47 -11.65 -11.23
N ALA A 117 -22.50 -12.36 -11.81
CA ALA A 117 -21.40 -12.97 -11.06
C ALA A 117 -20.49 -11.90 -10.44
N MET A 118 -20.17 -10.83 -11.17
CA MET A 118 -19.37 -9.72 -10.64
C MET A 118 -20.07 -9.05 -9.46
N ARG A 119 -21.36 -8.76 -9.56
CA ARG A 119 -22.15 -8.18 -8.47
C ARG A 119 -22.26 -9.11 -7.27
N ALA A 120 -22.49 -10.39 -7.50
CA ALA A 120 -22.56 -11.40 -6.44
C ALA A 120 -21.25 -11.51 -5.64
N ALA A 121 -20.10 -11.35 -6.29
CA ALA A 121 -18.80 -11.35 -5.67
C ALA A 121 -18.49 -10.01 -4.95
N ALA A 122 -18.94 -8.88 -5.51
CA ALA A 122 -18.68 -7.54 -4.97
C ALA A 122 -19.44 -7.24 -3.68
N VAL A 123 -20.73 -7.59 -3.60
CA VAL A 123 -21.61 -7.26 -2.46
C VAL A 123 -21.03 -7.69 -1.11
N PRO A 124 -20.63 -8.97 -0.90
CA PRO A 124 -20.07 -9.38 0.39
C PRO A 124 -18.75 -8.71 0.72
N LEU A 125 -17.92 -8.39 -0.30
CA LEU A 125 -16.67 -7.70 -0.09
C LEU A 125 -16.88 -6.26 0.37
N PHE A 126 -17.77 -5.50 -0.27
CA PHE A 126 -18.10 -4.15 0.16
C PHE A 126 -18.73 -4.14 1.55
N ALA A 127 -19.66 -5.06 1.85
CA ALA A 127 -20.26 -5.18 3.17
C ALA A 127 -19.22 -5.48 4.28
N ARG A 128 -18.20 -6.29 3.98
CA ARG A 128 -17.08 -6.57 4.89
C ARG A 128 -16.23 -5.32 5.13
N LEU A 129 -15.93 -4.55 4.09
CA LEU A 129 -15.04 -3.37 4.18
C LEU A 129 -15.76 -2.16 4.78
N ASN A 130 -17.02 -1.96 4.44
CA ASN A 130 -17.85 -0.89 5.00
C ASN A 130 -19.32 -1.33 4.99
N PRO A 131 -19.88 -1.76 6.14
CA PRO A 131 -21.28 -2.19 6.21
C PRO A 131 -22.31 -1.11 5.79
N ASN A 132 -21.90 0.15 5.84
CA ASN A 132 -22.73 1.30 5.43
C ASN A 132 -22.58 1.68 3.95
N PHE A 133 -21.79 0.94 3.19
CA PHE A 133 -21.57 1.19 1.76
C PHE A 133 -22.77 0.68 0.94
N LYS A 134 -23.71 1.58 0.62
CA LYS A 134 -24.96 1.23 -0.08
C LYS A 134 -24.93 1.56 -1.56
N ASN A 135 -24.07 2.46 -2.00
CA ASN A 135 -24.09 3.06 -3.34
C ASN A 135 -23.26 2.27 -4.36
N ILE A 136 -23.39 0.93 -4.37
CA ILE A 136 -22.59 0.05 -5.23
C ILE A 136 -22.86 0.28 -6.72
N ALA A 137 -24.10 0.66 -7.07
CA ALA A 137 -24.57 0.85 -8.46
C ALA A 137 -24.41 2.30 -8.96
N GLU A 138 -23.99 3.22 -8.13
CA GLU A 138 -23.78 4.61 -8.53
C GLU A 138 -22.41 4.80 -9.15
N PRO A 139 -22.25 5.70 -10.14
CA PRO A 139 -20.96 6.08 -10.67
C PRO A 139 -20.02 6.56 -9.57
N VAL A 140 -18.75 6.14 -9.63
CA VAL A 140 -17.76 6.45 -8.57
C VAL A 140 -17.55 7.95 -8.39
N GLN A 141 -17.79 8.79 -9.42
CA GLN A 141 -17.74 10.25 -9.29
C GLN A 141 -18.73 10.83 -8.27
N SER A 142 -19.84 10.15 -7.98
CA SER A 142 -20.83 10.58 -6.98
C SER A 142 -20.48 10.18 -5.55
N LEU A 143 -19.45 9.34 -5.38
CA LEU A 143 -19.00 8.86 -4.08
C LEU A 143 -18.11 9.89 -3.37
N SER A 144 -18.15 9.90 -2.04
CA SER A 144 -17.21 10.68 -1.23
C SER A 144 -15.77 10.16 -1.38
N GLY A 145 -14.78 10.96 -0.99
CA GLY A 145 -13.36 10.57 -1.01
C GLY A 145 -13.10 9.27 -0.28
N GLY A 146 -13.62 9.13 0.94
CA GLY A 146 -13.49 7.91 1.72
C GLY A 146 -14.19 6.70 1.09
N GLN A 147 -15.36 6.89 0.47
CA GLN A 147 -16.04 5.83 -0.27
C GLN A 147 -15.25 5.38 -1.50
N ARG A 148 -14.64 6.31 -2.23
CA ARG A 148 -13.73 5.99 -3.36
C ARG A 148 -12.52 5.19 -2.86
N GLN A 149 -11.98 5.53 -1.70
CA GLN A 149 -10.90 4.77 -1.07
C GLN A 149 -11.32 3.33 -0.77
N VAL A 150 -12.53 3.12 -0.25
CA VAL A 150 -13.09 1.76 -0.04
C VAL A 150 -13.15 0.98 -1.36
N VAL A 151 -13.58 1.59 -2.47
CA VAL A 151 -13.61 0.94 -3.79
C VAL A 151 -12.21 0.54 -4.25
N ALA A 152 -11.21 1.40 -4.09
CA ALA A 152 -9.83 1.11 -4.46
C ALA A 152 -9.24 -0.04 -3.63
N ILE A 153 -9.51 -0.05 -2.32
CA ILE A 153 -9.09 -1.13 -1.43
C ILE A 153 -9.82 -2.43 -1.76
N ALA A 154 -11.14 -2.37 -2.01
CA ALA A 154 -11.93 -3.53 -2.44
C ALA A 154 -11.35 -4.17 -3.70
N ARG A 155 -10.98 -3.35 -4.69
CA ARG A 155 -10.34 -3.82 -5.94
C ARG A 155 -9.04 -4.58 -5.67
N ALA A 156 -8.21 -4.08 -4.77
CA ALA A 156 -6.97 -4.76 -4.38
C ALA A 156 -7.25 -6.12 -3.71
N LEU A 157 -8.22 -6.16 -2.78
CA LEU A 157 -8.55 -7.36 -2.01
C LEU A 157 -9.32 -8.43 -2.79
N GLN A 158 -10.08 -8.04 -3.81
CA GLN A 158 -10.82 -8.98 -4.68
C GLN A 158 -9.89 -10.05 -5.26
N PHE A 159 -8.64 -9.71 -5.48
CA PHE A 159 -7.62 -10.59 -6.06
C PHE A 159 -6.63 -11.15 -5.03
N LYS A 160 -7.08 -11.27 -3.75
CA LYS A 160 -6.36 -11.91 -2.65
C LYS A 160 -5.01 -11.26 -2.33
N ALA A 161 -4.97 -9.92 -2.35
CA ALA A 161 -3.79 -9.21 -1.91
C ALA A 161 -3.41 -9.61 -0.47
N ARG A 162 -2.13 -9.90 -0.28
CA ARG A 162 -1.50 -10.19 1.03
C ARG A 162 -0.63 -9.05 1.51
N VAL A 163 -0.12 -8.27 0.56
CA VAL A 163 0.64 -7.04 0.82
C VAL A 163 -0.05 -5.89 0.10
N LEU A 164 -0.34 -4.82 0.83
CA LEU A 164 -0.85 -3.58 0.29
C LEU A 164 0.20 -2.48 0.41
N ILE A 165 0.53 -1.84 -0.70
CA ILE A 165 1.28 -0.61 -0.73
C ILE A 165 0.26 0.52 -0.82
N MET A 166 0.20 1.38 0.19
CA MET A 166 -0.73 2.50 0.25
C MET A 166 0.06 3.81 0.20
N ASP A 167 -0.15 4.59 -0.84
CA ASP A 167 0.53 5.87 -1.06
C ASP A 167 -0.43 7.00 -0.73
N GLU A 168 -0.21 7.68 0.40
CA GLU A 168 -1.01 8.80 0.91
C GLU A 168 -2.52 8.48 1.00
N PRO A 169 -2.94 7.40 1.68
CA PRO A 169 -4.32 6.92 1.60
C PRO A 169 -5.35 7.86 2.22
N CYS A 170 -4.95 8.78 3.08
CA CYS A 170 -5.83 9.75 3.75
C CYS A 170 -5.70 11.17 3.18
N ALA A 171 -4.86 11.37 2.15
CA ALA A 171 -4.66 12.70 1.56
C ALA A 171 -5.98 13.29 1.03
N ALA A 172 -6.24 14.54 1.40
CA ALA A 172 -7.43 15.30 1.00
C ALA A 172 -8.78 14.73 1.50
N LEU A 173 -8.77 13.86 2.52
CA LEU A 173 -9.97 13.38 3.19
C LEU A 173 -10.34 14.26 4.39
N GLY A 174 -11.63 14.39 4.66
CA GLY A 174 -12.13 15.00 5.89
C GLY A 174 -11.94 14.10 7.12
N PRO A 175 -12.06 14.63 8.34
CA PRO A 175 -11.78 13.86 9.57
C PRO A 175 -12.58 12.57 9.70
N SER A 176 -13.87 12.57 9.32
CA SER A 176 -14.73 11.39 9.38
C SER A 176 -14.34 10.32 8.36
N GLU A 177 -13.89 10.75 7.18
CA GLU A 177 -13.43 9.85 6.12
C GLU A 177 -12.06 9.24 6.49
N THR A 178 -11.16 10.06 7.05
CA THR A 178 -9.86 9.59 7.58
C THR A 178 -10.08 8.53 8.66
N ALA A 179 -10.97 8.77 9.63
CA ALA A 179 -11.30 7.78 10.65
C ALA A 179 -11.80 6.45 10.05
N MET A 180 -12.67 6.52 9.04
CA MET A 180 -13.17 5.33 8.32
C MET A 180 -12.04 4.57 7.62
N VAL A 181 -11.12 5.27 6.96
CA VAL A 181 -9.95 4.64 6.30
C VAL A 181 -9.00 4.04 7.33
N HIS A 182 -8.75 4.72 8.46
CA HIS A 182 -7.96 4.17 9.57
C HIS A 182 -8.54 2.86 10.11
N ASP A 183 -9.85 2.81 10.36
CA ASP A 183 -10.51 1.60 10.84
C ASP A 183 -10.45 0.46 9.82
N LEU A 184 -10.52 0.79 8.54
CA LEU A 184 -10.35 -0.18 7.48
C LEU A 184 -8.93 -0.75 7.45
N ILE A 185 -7.91 0.11 7.52
CA ILE A 185 -6.48 -0.31 7.56
C ILE A 185 -6.22 -1.22 8.77
N ARG A 186 -6.71 -0.85 9.97
CA ARG A 186 -6.57 -1.68 11.19
C ARG A 186 -7.22 -3.05 11.04
N ARG A 187 -8.42 -3.12 10.46
CA ARG A 187 -9.12 -4.40 10.22
C ARG A 187 -8.33 -5.28 9.24
N LEU A 188 -7.83 -4.73 8.15
CA LEU A 188 -7.02 -5.48 7.19
C LEU A 188 -5.73 -6.01 7.81
N ALA A 189 -5.06 -5.21 8.61
CA ALA A 189 -3.90 -5.66 9.38
C ALA A 189 -4.28 -6.80 10.35
N ALA A 190 -5.39 -6.67 11.09
CA ALA A 190 -5.88 -7.72 11.98
C ALA A 190 -6.23 -9.03 11.24
N GLU A 191 -6.60 -8.96 9.96
CA GLU A 191 -6.83 -10.12 9.08
C GLU A 191 -5.54 -10.71 8.47
N GLY A 192 -4.37 -10.16 8.83
CA GLY A 192 -3.06 -10.67 8.41
C GLY A 192 -2.51 -10.03 7.13
N VAL A 193 -3.16 -9.00 6.58
CA VAL A 193 -2.62 -8.26 5.44
C VAL A 193 -1.45 -7.39 5.91
N GLY A 194 -0.27 -7.54 5.28
CA GLY A 194 0.87 -6.66 5.51
C GLY A 194 0.70 -5.34 4.74
N ILE A 195 0.97 -4.21 5.38
CA ILE A 195 0.72 -2.90 4.78
C ILE A 195 2.00 -2.05 4.81
N LEU A 196 2.43 -1.58 3.63
CA LEU A 196 3.43 -0.53 3.49
C LEU A 196 2.70 0.80 3.33
N LEU A 197 2.74 1.63 4.38
CA LEU A 197 2.06 2.92 4.43
C LEU A 197 3.03 4.03 4.10
N VAL A 198 2.94 4.60 2.90
CA VAL A 198 3.71 5.79 2.53
C VAL A 198 2.86 7.01 2.86
N THR A 199 3.31 7.82 3.78
CA THR A 199 2.64 9.07 4.15
C THR A 199 3.64 10.08 4.70
N HIS A 200 3.31 11.35 4.67
CA HIS A 200 4.03 12.42 5.35
C HIS A 200 3.24 12.99 6.54
N ASP A 201 2.02 12.48 6.77
CA ASP A 201 1.17 12.89 7.88
C ASP A 201 1.52 12.11 9.14
N MET A 202 2.09 12.78 10.14
CA MET A 202 2.48 12.16 11.41
C MET A 202 1.31 11.60 12.20
N PRO A 203 0.13 12.24 12.30
CA PRO A 203 -1.07 11.64 12.85
C PRO A 203 -1.40 10.26 12.28
N ASP A 204 -1.34 10.08 10.96
CA ASP A 204 -1.57 8.77 10.31
C ASP A 204 -0.50 7.75 10.73
N VAL A 205 0.77 8.16 10.77
CA VAL A 205 1.88 7.28 11.17
C VAL A 205 1.65 6.74 12.57
N PHE A 206 1.43 7.63 13.55
CA PHE A 206 1.27 7.23 14.95
C PHE A 206 -0.05 6.51 15.23
N ALA A 207 -1.09 6.77 14.44
CA ALA A 207 -2.38 6.10 14.59
C ALA A 207 -2.40 4.67 14.03
N LEU A 208 -1.60 4.38 12.99
CA LEU A 208 -1.76 3.16 12.19
C LEU A 208 -0.54 2.23 12.24
N SER A 209 0.69 2.76 12.29
CA SER A 209 1.87 1.92 12.10
C SER A 209 2.36 1.21 13.36
N ASN A 210 2.83 -0.02 13.19
CA ASN A 210 3.54 -0.77 14.23
C ASN A 210 5.01 -0.36 14.26
N ARG A 211 5.61 -0.21 13.09
CA ARG A 211 6.98 0.24 12.88
C ARG A 211 7.01 1.32 11.83
N LEU A 212 8.04 2.14 11.88
CA LEU A 212 8.34 3.11 10.85
C LEU A 212 9.76 2.95 10.34
N MET A 213 9.95 3.22 9.06
CA MET A 213 11.26 3.35 8.44
C MET A 213 11.41 4.74 7.83
N VAL A 214 12.60 5.31 7.95
CA VAL A 214 12.90 6.62 7.37
C VAL A 214 13.94 6.46 6.28
N MET A 215 13.62 7.01 5.10
CA MET A 215 14.54 7.07 3.96
C MET A 215 15.04 8.50 3.74
N LYS A 216 16.30 8.63 3.34
CA LYS A 216 16.93 9.89 2.96
C LYS A 216 17.94 9.65 1.84
N ASN A 217 17.83 10.42 0.75
CA ASN A 217 18.76 10.35 -0.39
C ASN A 217 18.99 8.92 -0.90
N GLY A 218 17.91 8.15 -1.05
CA GLY A 218 17.97 6.76 -1.54
C GLY A 218 18.39 5.72 -0.50
N ARG A 219 18.73 6.10 0.72
CA ARG A 219 19.25 5.20 1.75
C ARG A 219 18.30 5.10 2.93
N LEU A 220 18.40 3.98 3.63
CA LEU A 220 17.71 3.77 4.90
C LEU A 220 18.46 4.55 6.01
N VAL A 221 17.75 5.44 6.71
CA VAL A 221 18.25 6.10 7.91
C VAL A 221 18.12 5.19 9.12
N GLY A 222 16.97 4.55 9.28
CA GLY A 222 16.70 3.60 10.36
C GLY A 222 15.28 3.06 10.31
N VAL A 223 15.05 1.99 11.08
CA VAL A 223 13.76 1.37 11.34
C VAL A 223 13.56 1.30 12.84
N THR A 224 12.38 1.68 13.33
CA THR A 224 12.06 1.65 14.75
C THR A 224 10.61 1.28 15.00
N GLN A 225 10.29 0.84 16.22
CA GLN A 225 8.90 0.68 16.67
C GLN A 225 8.28 2.07 16.80
N THR A 226 7.08 2.26 16.26
CA THR A 226 6.39 3.56 16.32
C THR A 226 6.14 4.01 17.76
N ALA A 227 5.83 3.08 18.64
CA ALA A 227 5.61 3.36 20.07
C ALA A 227 6.89 3.72 20.85
N ALA A 228 8.09 3.53 20.27
CA ALA A 228 9.36 3.80 20.93
C ALA A 228 9.96 5.17 20.58
N VAL A 229 9.29 5.95 19.75
CA VAL A 229 9.77 7.24 19.27
C VAL A 229 8.70 8.32 19.35
N THR A 230 9.14 9.56 19.51
CA THR A 230 8.28 10.75 19.43
C THR A 230 8.26 11.33 18.03
N GLU A 231 7.27 12.14 17.72
CA GLU A 231 7.18 12.87 16.45
C GLU A 231 8.44 13.70 16.17
N ASN A 232 8.96 14.39 17.17
CA ASN A 232 10.18 15.20 17.04
C ASN A 232 11.40 14.35 16.66
N GLU A 233 11.53 13.15 17.21
CA GLU A 233 12.61 12.23 16.86
C GLU A 233 12.46 11.73 15.41
N VAL A 234 11.25 11.41 14.98
CA VAL A 234 10.97 11.02 13.58
C VAL A 234 11.30 12.18 12.62
N LEU A 235 10.90 13.41 12.96
CA LEU A 235 11.25 14.61 12.19
C LEU A 235 12.77 14.82 12.15
N ALA A 236 13.47 14.60 13.25
CA ALA A 236 14.94 14.68 13.29
C ALA A 236 15.59 13.61 12.39
N MET A 237 15.05 12.38 12.33
CA MET A 237 15.51 11.35 11.40
C MET A 237 15.32 11.80 9.94
N ILE A 238 14.17 12.37 9.60
CA ILE A 238 13.87 12.84 8.25
C ILE A 238 14.80 14.00 7.86
N ILE A 239 14.95 14.99 8.74
CA ILE A 239 15.71 16.22 8.46
C ILE A 239 17.20 15.98 8.55
N ALA A 240 17.68 15.44 9.67
CA ALA A 240 19.11 15.26 9.94
C ALA A 240 19.67 13.97 9.32
N GLY A 241 18.85 12.95 9.07
CA GLY A 241 19.31 11.64 8.60
C GLY A 241 20.08 10.87 9.66
N LYS A 242 19.75 11.05 10.94
CA LYS A 242 20.36 10.34 12.06
C LYS A 242 19.31 9.47 12.73
N ALA A 243 19.58 8.18 12.85
CA ALA A 243 18.73 7.30 13.65
C ALA A 243 18.72 7.78 15.13
N PRO A 244 17.58 7.57 15.86
CA PRO A 244 17.57 7.83 17.28
C PRO A 244 18.69 7.04 17.96
N ALA A 245 19.28 7.60 19.04
CA ALA A 245 20.18 6.83 19.87
C ALA A 245 19.43 5.59 20.39
N ALA A 246 20.08 4.43 20.32
CA ALA A 246 19.50 3.23 20.91
C ALA A 246 19.11 3.54 22.36
N PRO A 247 17.93 3.13 22.83
CA PRO A 247 17.61 3.27 24.25
C PRO A 247 18.70 2.57 25.09
N LEU A 248 19.24 3.29 26.06
CA LEU A 248 20.23 2.81 27.04
C LEU A 248 19.68 1.63 27.85
#